data_b8ea97c833f41b9f1cb2e4243c155e64
#
_entry.id   b8ea97c833f41b9f1cb2e4243c155e64
#
_cell.length_a   1.000
_cell.length_b   1.000
_cell.length_c   1.000
_cell.angle_alpha   90.00
_cell.angle_beta   90.00
_cell.angle_gamma   90.00
#
_symmetry.space_group_name_H-M   'P 1'
#
loop_
_entity.id
_entity.type
_entity.pdbx_description
1 polymer ?
#
loop_
_entity_poly.entity_id
_entity_poly.type
_entity_poly.pdbx_seq_one_letter_code
_entity_poly.pdbx_strand_id
1 'polypeptide(L)'
;RSFATVLKLMEEYPEYKFMSSQAQLYAFVKEDYPEVYEGIKKMIAAGRWEVEGSMWVESDTNVTSGESLVRQFLVGKRFFKDEFGVDNKIMWLPDVFGYSAALPQIMKKAGINYFMTTKISWNEFNKVPYDTFMWKGIDGTEILSHFSPSTDCFDEGDCWQTTYNAYLNPEHILGGWHRYSQKDLNKEYLCTFGHGDGGGGPTRDMLEMGHRMTKGIPGCPKVKQEFAIDFYHDLEKEVKGSRRLPKWSGELYLEFH
;
A
#
# COMPACT_ATOMS: atom_id res chain seq x y z
N ARG A 1 -17.35 10.99 -0.59
CA ARG A 1 -18.29 9.85 -0.51
C ARG A 1 -17.62 8.64 0.16
N SER A 2 -16.45 8.16 -0.32
CA SER A 2 -15.76 6.98 0.23
C SER A 2 -15.47 7.12 1.74
N PHE A 3 -14.89 8.24 2.18
CA PHE A 3 -14.56 8.45 3.60
C PHE A 3 -15.78 8.44 4.53
N ALA A 4 -16.91 9.06 4.10
CA ALA A 4 -18.14 9.01 4.87
C ALA A 4 -18.73 7.59 4.96
N THR A 5 -18.59 6.79 3.89
CA THR A 5 -18.98 5.37 3.91
C THR A 5 -18.09 4.56 4.84
N VAL A 6 -16.78 4.77 4.80
CA VAL A 6 -15.82 4.11 5.70
C VAL A 6 -16.12 4.41 7.17
N LEU A 7 -16.40 5.67 7.53
CA LEU A 7 -16.76 6.04 8.90
C LEU A 7 -18.01 5.29 9.39
N LYS A 8 -19.04 5.16 8.54
CA LYS A 8 -20.24 4.36 8.87
C LYS A 8 -19.90 2.87 9.06
N LEU A 9 -19.06 2.30 8.20
CA LEU A 9 -18.61 0.91 8.35
C LEU A 9 -17.80 0.71 9.63
N MET A 10 -17.03 1.70 10.06
CA MET A 10 -16.31 1.65 11.32
C MET A 10 -17.23 1.65 12.55
N GLU A 11 -18.42 2.24 12.46
CA GLU A 11 -19.42 2.14 13.52
C GLU A 11 -20.01 0.72 13.63
N GLU A 12 -20.19 0.05 12.47
CA GLU A 12 -20.76 -1.30 12.39
C GLU A 12 -19.73 -2.40 12.69
N TYR A 13 -18.46 -2.18 12.34
CA TYR A 13 -17.34 -3.15 12.46
C TYR A 13 -16.22 -2.58 13.34
N PRO A 14 -16.24 -2.83 14.66
CA PRO A 14 -15.25 -2.29 15.59
C PRO A 14 -13.80 -2.67 15.30
N GLU A 15 -13.57 -3.84 14.70
CA GLU A 15 -12.27 -4.35 14.32
C GLU A 15 -11.72 -3.76 13.01
N TYR A 16 -12.58 -3.12 12.21
CA TYR A 16 -12.20 -2.62 10.90
C TYR A 16 -11.15 -1.52 10.99
N LYS A 17 -10.06 -1.71 10.26
CA LYS A 17 -9.00 -0.74 10.04
C LYS A 17 -8.98 -0.29 8.59
N PHE A 18 -8.75 0.97 8.38
CA PHE A 18 -8.70 1.59 7.04
C PHE A 18 -7.45 2.43 6.88
N MET A 19 -6.90 2.46 5.68
CA MET A 19 -5.81 3.33 5.32
C MET A 19 -6.18 4.17 4.09
N SER A 20 -5.76 5.43 4.07
CA SER A 20 -5.81 6.27 2.88
C SER A 20 -4.58 7.13 2.78
N SER A 21 -4.05 7.19 1.57
CA SER A 21 -2.94 8.07 1.16
C SER A 21 -3.45 9.44 0.69
N GLN A 22 -2.57 10.24 0.12
CA GLN A 22 -2.83 11.51 -0.55
C GLN A 22 -3.38 12.62 0.36
N ALA A 23 -2.46 13.44 0.90
CA ALA A 23 -2.79 14.59 1.74
C ALA A 23 -3.85 15.52 1.12
N GLN A 24 -3.87 15.65 -0.21
CA GLN A 24 -4.84 16.46 -0.96
C GLN A 24 -6.29 16.05 -0.68
N LEU A 25 -6.57 14.73 -0.55
CA LEU A 25 -7.92 14.25 -0.27
C LEU A 25 -8.41 14.71 1.10
N TYR A 26 -7.53 14.70 2.10
CA TYR A 26 -7.84 15.20 3.43
C TYR A 26 -8.00 16.72 3.45
N ALA A 27 -7.20 17.46 2.67
CA ALA A 27 -7.36 18.90 2.54
C ALA A 27 -8.74 19.28 1.97
N PHE A 28 -9.19 18.60 0.90
CA PHE A 28 -10.54 18.76 0.36
C PHE A 28 -11.63 18.44 1.37
N VAL A 29 -11.49 17.34 2.10
CA VAL A 29 -12.50 16.96 3.11
C VAL A 29 -12.52 17.94 4.28
N LYS A 30 -11.35 18.47 4.67
CA LYS A 30 -11.25 19.50 5.71
C LYS A 30 -12.00 20.78 5.33
N GLU A 31 -11.90 21.20 4.06
CA GLU A 31 -12.53 22.40 3.52
C GLU A 31 -14.03 22.21 3.29
N ASP A 32 -14.41 21.13 2.57
CA ASP A 32 -15.77 20.95 2.06
C ASP A 32 -16.68 20.16 3.02
N TYR A 33 -16.12 19.30 3.89
CA TYR A 33 -16.88 18.37 4.76
C TYR A 33 -16.25 18.26 6.15
N PRO A 34 -16.22 19.36 6.94
CA PRO A 34 -15.51 19.42 8.22
C PRO A 34 -16.02 18.37 9.24
N GLU A 35 -17.29 18.01 9.20
CA GLU A 35 -17.84 16.95 10.05
C GLU A 35 -17.27 15.57 9.75
N VAL A 36 -17.01 15.26 8.45
CA VAL A 36 -16.34 14.02 8.04
C VAL A 36 -14.88 14.06 8.46
N TYR A 37 -14.22 15.22 8.32
CA TYR A 37 -12.85 15.40 8.75
C TYR A 37 -12.65 15.16 10.25
N GLU A 38 -13.54 15.69 11.09
CA GLU A 38 -13.51 15.44 12.54
C GLU A 38 -13.79 13.96 12.88
N GLY A 39 -14.66 13.30 12.10
CA GLY A 39 -14.86 11.85 12.19
C GLY A 39 -13.58 11.07 11.90
N ILE A 40 -12.84 11.44 10.86
CA ILE A 40 -11.54 10.84 10.50
C ILE A 40 -10.54 11.03 11.66
N LYS A 41 -10.41 12.23 12.21
CA LYS A 41 -9.50 12.51 13.35
C LYS A 41 -9.81 11.63 14.56
N LYS A 42 -11.08 11.41 14.86
CA LYS A 42 -11.49 10.48 15.92
C LYS A 42 -11.04 9.05 15.66
N MET A 43 -11.16 8.57 14.41
CA MET A 43 -10.74 7.22 14.04
C MET A 43 -9.22 7.07 14.02
N ILE A 44 -8.48 8.12 13.65
CA ILE A 44 -7.01 8.16 13.77
C ILE A 44 -6.60 8.03 15.24
N ALA A 45 -7.19 8.86 16.12
CA ALA A 45 -6.92 8.82 17.55
C ALA A 45 -7.29 7.48 18.21
N ALA A 46 -8.32 6.80 17.68
CA ALA A 46 -8.74 5.47 18.11
C ALA A 46 -7.85 4.32 17.56
N GLY A 47 -6.83 4.61 16.74
CA GLY A 47 -5.97 3.58 16.11
C GLY A 47 -6.70 2.72 15.10
N ARG A 48 -7.67 3.28 14.38
CA ARG A 48 -8.51 2.57 13.41
C ARG A 48 -8.40 3.11 11.99
N TRP A 49 -7.86 4.31 11.83
CA TRP A 49 -7.61 4.96 10.54
C TRP A 49 -6.14 5.31 10.42
N GLU A 50 -5.47 4.75 9.43
CA GLU A 50 -4.08 5.03 9.11
C GLU A 50 -4.01 6.12 8.03
N VAL A 51 -3.22 7.15 8.30
CA VAL A 51 -2.83 8.16 7.31
C VAL A 51 -1.39 7.88 6.91
N GLU A 52 -1.20 7.26 5.75
CA GLU A 52 0.11 6.87 5.23
C GLU A 52 0.21 7.24 3.73
N GLY A 53 1.39 7.07 3.12
CA GLY A 53 1.60 7.33 1.70
C GLY A 53 2.57 8.47 1.41
N SER A 54 2.81 9.35 2.38
CA SER A 54 3.87 10.35 2.40
C SER A 54 3.75 11.51 1.42
N MET A 55 3.10 11.34 0.27
CA MET A 55 3.03 12.34 -0.80
C MET A 55 1.76 13.19 -0.71
N TRP A 56 1.81 14.37 -1.34
CA TRP A 56 0.63 15.23 -1.48
C TRP A 56 -0.46 14.57 -2.31
N VAL A 57 -0.07 14.00 -3.48
CA VAL A 57 -0.90 13.13 -4.31
C VAL A 57 -0.09 11.88 -4.70
N GLU A 58 -0.73 10.84 -5.19
CA GLU A 58 -0.07 9.72 -5.89
C GLU A 58 0.40 10.22 -7.27
N SER A 59 1.58 10.85 -7.29
CA SER A 59 2.08 11.53 -8.48
C SER A 59 2.76 10.57 -9.45
N ASP A 60 2.69 10.89 -10.74
CA ASP A 60 3.60 10.31 -11.73
C ASP A 60 5.06 10.52 -11.30
N THR A 61 5.90 9.53 -11.52
CA THR A 61 7.30 9.54 -11.08
C THR A 61 8.31 9.45 -12.22
N ASN A 62 7.86 9.40 -13.46
CA ASN A 62 8.71 9.34 -14.65
C ASN A 62 8.87 10.70 -15.33
N VAL A 63 7.77 11.40 -15.60
CA VAL A 63 7.79 12.71 -16.28
C VAL A 63 7.92 13.88 -15.30
N THR A 64 7.64 13.65 -14.02
CA THR A 64 7.74 14.64 -12.97
C THR A 64 9.20 14.95 -12.64
N SER A 65 9.56 16.24 -12.52
CA SER A 65 10.91 16.62 -12.15
C SER A 65 11.29 16.20 -10.72
N GLY A 66 12.58 16.00 -10.47
CA GLY A 66 13.08 15.65 -9.13
C GLY A 66 12.69 16.67 -8.05
N GLU A 67 12.70 17.97 -8.38
CA GLU A 67 12.24 19.04 -7.46
C GLU A 67 10.75 18.88 -7.11
N SER A 68 9.91 18.58 -8.10
CA SER A 68 8.48 18.34 -7.85
C SER A 68 8.26 17.10 -6.98
N LEU A 69 9.01 16.02 -7.20
CA LEU A 69 8.97 14.81 -6.36
C LEU A 69 9.38 15.10 -4.91
N VAL A 70 10.45 15.88 -4.71
CA VAL A 70 10.86 16.34 -3.37
C VAL A 70 9.71 17.10 -2.69
N ARG A 71 9.04 17.99 -3.42
CA ARG A 71 7.90 18.77 -2.89
C ARG A 71 6.70 17.89 -2.55
N GLN A 72 6.42 16.84 -3.33
CA GLN A 72 5.37 15.88 -3.01
C GLN A 72 5.57 15.33 -1.59
N PHE A 73 6.78 14.89 -1.25
CA PHE A 73 7.08 14.39 0.10
C PHE A 73 7.09 15.52 1.15
N LEU A 74 7.70 16.66 0.87
CA LEU A 74 7.79 17.75 1.84
C LEU A 74 6.40 18.26 2.24
N VAL A 75 5.56 18.53 1.25
CA VAL A 75 4.22 19.09 1.49
C VAL A 75 3.29 18.03 2.08
N GLY A 76 3.32 16.81 1.55
CA GLY A 76 2.50 15.70 2.04
C GLY A 76 2.82 15.35 3.50
N LYS A 77 4.09 15.08 3.80
CA LYS A 77 4.52 14.75 5.18
C LYS A 77 4.26 15.88 6.17
N ARG A 78 4.48 17.14 5.74
CA ARG A 78 4.19 18.29 6.58
C ARG A 78 2.71 18.36 6.92
N PHE A 79 1.82 18.18 5.94
CA PHE A 79 0.38 18.14 6.17
C PHE A 79 -0.01 17.06 7.17
N PHE A 80 0.43 15.81 6.95
CA PHE A 80 0.12 14.70 7.85
C PHE A 80 0.64 14.93 9.27
N LYS A 81 1.82 15.53 9.41
CA LYS A 81 2.39 15.86 10.71
C LYS A 81 1.64 16.99 11.41
N ASP A 82 1.33 18.07 10.69
CA ASP A 82 0.66 19.24 11.24
C ASP A 82 -0.81 18.93 11.63
N GLU A 83 -1.51 18.12 10.82
CA GLU A 83 -2.92 17.82 11.03
C GLU A 83 -3.18 16.63 11.95
N PHE A 84 -2.32 15.62 11.90
CA PHE A 84 -2.54 14.33 12.58
C PHE A 84 -1.40 13.89 13.49
N GLY A 85 -0.28 14.61 13.52
CA GLY A 85 0.90 14.24 14.31
C GLY A 85 1.68 13.05 13.74
N VAL A 86 1.39 12.60 12.51
CA VAL A 86 1.97 11.41 11.91
C VAL A 86 3.20 11.73 11.06
N ASP A 87 4.30 11.01 11.26
CA ASP A 87 5.49 11.05 10.43
C ASP A 87 5.54 9.82 9.52
N ASN A 88 4.96 9.93 8.33
CA ASN A 88 4.83 8.87 7.34
C ASN A 88 6.16 8.20 6.99
N LYS A 89 6.15 6.90 6.74
CA LYS A 89 7.32 6.06 6.43
C LYS A 89 7.23 5.27 5.14
N ILE A 90 6.06 5.22 4.52
CA ILE A 90 5.81 4.45 3.30
C ILE A 90 5.58 5.41 2.12
N MET A 91 6.26 5.19 1.01
CA MET A 91 5.82 5.68 -0.29
C MET A 91 4.78 4.69 -0.82
N TRP A 92 3.54 5.13 -0.88
CA TRP A 92 2.39 4.31 -1.28
C TRP A 92 1.88 4.76 -2.64
N LEU A 93 2.26 4.03 -3.68
CA LEU A 93 1.91 4.34 -5.07
C LEU A 93 1.42 3.07 -5.78
N PRO A 94 0.21 2.58 -5.47
CA PRO A 94 -0.26 1.31 -5.98
C PRO A 94 -0.46 1.29 -7.50
N ASP A 95 -0.80 2.43 -8.11
CA ASP A 95 -1.25 2.53 -9.49
C ASP A 95 -0.46 3.55 -10.34
N VAL A 96 0.80 3.80 -10.00
CA VAL A 96 1.68 4.69 -10.77
C VAL A 96 2.52 3.88 -11.78
N PHE A 97 2.73 4.44 -12.97
CA PHE A 97 3.15 3.73 -14.18
C PHE A 97 4.66 3.79 -14.39
N GLY A 98 5.39 3.24 -13.44
CA GLY A 98 6.85 3.19 -13.44
C GLY A 98 7.47 4.16 -12.42
N TYR A 99 8.70 3.85 -12.01
CA TYR A 99 9.37 4.52 -10.88
C TYR A 99 10.83 4.77 -11.21
N SER A 100 11.21 6.06 -11.18
CA SER A 100 12.57 6.51 -11.43
C SER A 100 13.56 5.95 -10.41
N ALA A 101 14.73 5.55 -10.89
CA ALA A 101 15.84 5.08 -10.03
C ALA A 101 16.39 6.16 -9.07
N ALA A 102 15.98 7.42 -9.20
CA ALA A 102 16.31 8.50 -8.26
C ALA A 102 15.43 8.48 -7.00
N LEU A 103 14.28 7.80 -7.03
CA LEU A 103 13.32 7.79 -5.91
C LEU A 103 13.90 7.26 -4.60
N PRO A 104 14.65 6.15 -4.55
CA PRO A 104 15.22 5.68 -3.29
C PRO A 104 16.03 6.75 -2.55
N GLN A 105 16.83 7.55 -3.25
CA GLN A 105 17.57 8.67 -2.67
C GLN A 105 16.63 9.73 -2.10
N ILE A 106 15.64 10.15 -2.87
CA ILE A 106 14.66 11.18 -2.46
C ILE A 106 13.89 10.68 -1.23
N MET A 107 13.38 9.47 -1.28
CA MET A 107 12.66 8.82 -0.18
C MET A 107 13.48 8.80 1.10
N LYS A 108 14.72 8.30 1.03
CA LYS A 108 15.59 8.19 2.21
C LYS A 108 15.86 9.54 2.83
N LYS A 109 16.14 10.57 2.03
CA LYS A 109 16.35 11.95 2.49
C LYS A 109 15.08 12.58 3.08
N ALA A 110 13.90 12.17 2.60
CA ALA A 110 12.61 12.56 3.16
C ALA A 110 12.21 11.75 4.42
N GLY A 111 13.02 10.78 4.84
CA GLY A 111 12.74 9.92 6.00
C GLY A 111 11.71 8.82 5.72
N ILE A 112 11.57 8.41 4.45
CA ILE A 112 10.74 7.30 4.00
C ILE A 112 11.61 6.05 3.93
N ASN A 113 11.12 4.93 4.47
CA ASN A 113 11.88 3.69 4.60
C ASN A 113 11.32 2.55 3.75
N TYR A 114 10.06 2.64 3.34
CA TYR A 114 9.32 1.56 2.70
C TYR A 114 8.65 2.02 1.41
N PHE A 115 8.48 1.07 0.48
CA PHE A 115 7.81 1.31 -0.78
C PHE A 115 6.79 0.22 -1.10
N MET A 116 5.60 0.63 -1.54
CA MET A 116 4.51 -0.23 -1.96
C MET A 116 3.99 0.14 -3.34
N THR A 117 3.82 -0.86 -4.19
CA THR A 117 3.08 -0.76 -5.46
C THR A 117 2.44 -2.08 -5.85
N THR A 118 1.58 -2.05 -6.85
CA THR A 118 1.04 -3.22 -7.56
C THR A 118 1.31 -3.15 -9.06
N LYS A 119 1.53 -1.95 -9.61
CA LYS A 119 1.46 -1.68 -11.04
C LYS A 119 2.54 -2.33 -11.90
N ILE A 120 3.74 -2.57 -11.35
CA ILE A 120 4.85 -3.15 -12.14
C ILE A 120 4.59 -4.61 -12.56
N SER A 121 3.64 -5.28 -11.92
CA SER A 121 3.18 -6.61 -12.36
C SER A 121 2.48 -6.60 -13.73
N TRP A 122 2.06 -5.42 -14.20
CA TRP A 122 1.34 -5.24 -15.47
C TRP A 122 2.23 -5.32 -16.71
N ASN A 123 3.55 -5.41 -16.54
CA ASN A 123 4.47 -5.70 -17.62
C ASN A 123 4.11 -7.04 -18.27
N GLU A 124 4.13 -7.09 -19.60
CA GLU A 124 3.83 -8.31 -20.35
C GLU A 124 5.08 -9.19 -20.47
N PHE A 125 6.24 -8.61 -20.78
CA PHE A 125 7.47 -9.34 -21.10
C PHE A 125 8.51 -9.28 -19.97
N ASN A 126 8.81 -8.10 -19.44
CA ASN A 126 9.88 -7.88 -18.46
C ASN A 126 9.34 -7.81 -17.04
N LYS A 127 9.04 -8.94 -16.43
CA LYS A 127 8.51 -8.99 -15.07
C LYS A 127 9.61 -8.89 -14.02
N VAL A 128 9.43 -8.05 -13.01
CA VAL A 128 10.27 -8.07 -11.81
C VAL A 128 9.97 -9.38 -11.07
N PRO A 129 10.98 -10.25 -10.83
CA PRO A 129 10.74 -11.59 -10.27
C PRO A 129 10.59 -11.58 -8.74
N TYR A 130 10.42 -10.43 -8.14
CA TYR A 130 10.40 -10.25 -6.68
C TYR A 130 9.18 -9.43 -6.27
N ASP A 131 8.52 -9.87 -5.22
CA ASP A 131 7.51 -9.07 -4.53
C ASP A 131 8.10 -8.37 -3.30
N THR A 132 9.04 -9.02 -2.60
CA THR A 132 9.77 -8.43 -1.45
C THR A 132 11.25 -8.37 -1.76
N PHE A 133 11.83 -7.16 -1.75
CA PHE A 133 13.23 -6.94 -2.11
C PHE A 133 13.77 -5.59 -1.61
N MET A 134 15.09 -5.43 -1.65
CA MET A 134 15.73 -4.12 -1.48
C MET A 134 15.82 -3.41 -2.83
N TRP A 135 15.14 -2.29 -2.98
CA TRP A 135 15.26 -1.44 -4.15
C TRP A 135 16.42 -0.47 -4.00
N LYS A 136 17.39 -0.59 -4.90
CA LYS A 136 18.62 0.20 -4.91
C LYS A 136 18.57 1.27 -5.99
N GLY A 137 18.65 2.53 -5.58
CA GLY A 137 18.70 3.69 -6.45
C GLY A 137 20.06 3.95 -7.09
N ILE A 138 20.11 4.99 -7.92
CA ILE A 138 21.32 5.38 -8.67
C ILE A 138 22.50 5.78 -7.79
N ASP A 139 22.25 6.27 -6.57
CA ASP A 139 23.26 6.68 -5.60
C ASP A 139 23.67 5.57 -4.62
N GLY A 140 23.09 4.38 -4.80
CA GLY A 140 23.30 3.23 -3.93
C GLY A 140 22.39 3.16 -2.71
N THR A 141 21.50 4.12 -2.49
CA THR A 141 20.50 4.07 -1.41
C THR A 141 19.57 2.87 -1.60
N GLU A 142 19.29 2.15 -0.53
CA GLU A 142 18.43 0.97 -0.52
C GLU A 142 17.15 1.23 0.30
N ILE A 143 16.00 0.83 -0.25
CA ILE A 143 14.66 0.94 0.34
C ILE A 143 14.01 -0.44 0.35
N LEU A 144 13.46 -0.85 1.49
CA LEU A 144 12.68 -2.09 1.59
C LEU A 144 11.36 -1.90 0.83
N SER A 145 11.16 -2.74 -0.18
CA SER A 145 10.01 -2.68 -1.07
C SER A 145 9.20 -3.97 -0.97
N HIS A 146 7.87 -3.80 -0.97
CA HIS A 146 6.93 -4.90 -1.08
C HIS A 146 5.88 -4.58 -2.13
N PHE A 147 5.88 -5.36 -3.20
CA PHE A 147 4.84 -5.33 -4.20
C PHE A 147 3.69 -6.20 -3.69
N SER A 148 2.55 -5.57 -3.41
CA SER A 148 1.39 -6.33 -2.94
C SER A 148 0.99 -7.35 -4.01
N PRO A 149 1.00 -8.65 -3.69
CA PRO A 149 0.62 -9.70 -4.63
C PRO A 149 -0.90 -9.88 -4.72
N SER A 150 -1.68 -8.94 -4.19
CA SER A 150 -3.15 -8.96 -4.28
C SER A 150 -3.62 -9.16 -5.71
N THR A 151 -4.58 -10.04 -5.92
CA THR A 151 -5.14 -10.35 -7.23
C THR A 151 -6.65 -10.30 -7.18
N ASP A 152 -7.30 -10.16 -8.30
CA ASP A 152 -8.75 -10.21 -8.45
C ASP A 152 -9.23 -11.55 -9.04
N CYS A 153 -8.35 -12.56 -9.11
CA CYS A 153 -8.68 -13.88 -9.63
C CYS A 153 -7.83 -14.98 -8.98
N PHE A 154 -8.29 -16.20 -9.09
CA PHE A 154 -7.66 -17.39 -8.52
C PHE A 154 -6.83 -18.19 -9.53
N ASP A 155 -7.19 -18.15 -10.80
CA ASP A 155 -6.58 -19.00 -11.83
C ASP A 155 -5.16 -18.56 -12.18
N GLU A 156 -4.18 -19.44 -11.95
CA GLU A 156 -2.75 -19.15 -12.16
C GLU A 156 -2.41 -18.85 -13.64
N GLY A 157 -3.25 -19.28 -14.58
CA GLY A 157 -3.01 -19.12 -16.01
C GLY A 157 -3.21 -17.71 -16.53
N ASP A 158 -4.22 -17.00 -16.01
CA ASP A 158 -4.68 -15.72 -16.56
C ASP A 158 -4.44 -14.52 -15.64
N CYS A 159 -4.02 -14.74 -14.39
CA CYS A 159 -3.92 -13.70 -13.36
C CYS A 159 -2.49 -13.37 -12.96
N TRP A 160 -1.73 -12.91 -13.89
CA TRP A 160 -0.36 -12.42 -13.64
C TRP A 160 -0.31 -10.98 -13.13
N GLN A 161 -1.37 -10.21 -13.32
CA GLN A 161 -1.49 -8.84 -12.84
C GLN A 161 -1.90 -8.80 -11.37
N THR A 162 -1.36 -7.84 -10.61
CA THR A 162 -1.80 -7.55 -9.25
C THR A 162 -2.68 -6.31 -9.23
N THR A 163 -3.51 -6.21 -8.21
CA THR A 163 -4.43 -5.11 -8.01
C THR A 163 -4.36 -4.57 -6.59
N TYR A 164 -4.75 -3.32 -6.42
CA TYR A 164 -5.03 -2.70 -5.11
C TYR A 164 -6.52 -2.77 -4.75
N ASN A 165 -7.34 -3.35 -5.62
CA ASN A 165 -8.80 -3.44 -5.53
C ASN A 165 -9.28 -4.87 -5.19
N ALA A 166 -8.48 -5.68 -4.53
CA ALA A 166 -8.88 -7.05 -4.24
C ALA A 166 -10.19 -7.12 -3.45
N TYR A 167 -10.94 -8.19 -3.67
CA TYR A 167 -12.03 -8.57 -2.78
C TYR A 167 -11.46 -9.30 -1.57
N LEU A 168 -11.95 -8.98 -0.39
CA LEU A 168 -11.58 -9.70 0.83
C LEU A 168 -12.40 -10.98 0.95
N ASN A 169 -12.06 -11.98 0.13
CA ASN A 169 -12.68 -13.29 0.08
C ASN A 169 -11.60 -14.39 0.01
N PRO A 170 -11.95 -15.67 0.25
CA PRO A 170 -10.97 -16.77 0.23
C PRO A 170 -10.24 -16.94 -1.10
N GLU A 171 -10.91 -16.71 -2.21
CA GLU A 171 -10.36 -16.84 -3.56
C GLU A 171 -9.20 -15.86 -3.80
N HIS A 172 -9.44 -14.56 -3.55
CA HIS A 172 -8.42 -13.53 -3.73
C HIS A 172 -7.27 -13.65 -2.73
N ILE A 173 -7.58 -14.03 -1.48
CA ILE A 173 -6.55 -14.25 -0.46
C ILE A 173 -5.66 -15.44 -0.83
N LEU A 174 -6.24 -16.53 -1.29
CA LEU A 174 -5.47 -17.71 -1.72
C LEU A 174 -4.69 -17.43 -3.00
N GLY A 175 -5.28 -16.73 -3.98
CA GLY A 175 -4.62 -16.31 -5.21
C GLY A 175 -3.41 -15.41 -4.92
N GLY A 176 -3.54 -14.42 -4.06
CA GLY A 176 -2.42 -13.57 -3.63
C GLY A 176 -1.30 -14.38 -2.95
N TRP A 177 -1.67 -15.35 -2.11
CA TRP A 177 -0.69 -16.25 -1.50
C TRP A 177 0.02 -17.14 -2.52
N HIS A 178 -0.70 -17.72 -3.48
CA HIS A 178 -0.09 -18.54 -4.54
C HIS A 178 0.91 -17.72 -5.36
N ARG A 179 0.56 -16.51 -5.67
CA ARG A 179 1.38 -15.57 -6.44
C ARG A 179 2.62 -15.07 -5.69
N TYR A 180 2.55 -14.88 -4.37
CA TYR A 180 3.65 -14.32 -3.58
C TYR A 180 4.96 -15.10 -3.77
N SER A 181 6.02 -14.43 -4.20
CA SER A 181 7.26 -15.07 -4.64
C SER A 181 8.20 -15.43 -3.48
N GLN A 182 8.30 -14.58 -2.43
CA GLN A 182 9.30 -14.74 -1.36
C GLN A 182 8.78 -15.47 -0.12
N LYS A 183 7.99 -16.53 -0.30
CA LYS A 183 7.45 -17.37 0.79
C LYS A 183 8.52 -18.01 1.67
N ASP A 184 9.75 -18.09 1.19
CA ASP A 184 10.90 -18.61 1.92
C ASP A 184 11.53 -17.58 2.87
N LEU A 185 11.24 -16.29 2.65
CA LEU A 185 11.73 -15.18 3.46
C LEU A 185 10.68 -14.65 4.42
N ASN A 186 9.44 -14.58 4.00
CA ASN A 186 8.34 -14.04 4.77
C ASN A 186 7.10 -14.91 4.64
N LYS A 187 6.38 -15.11 5.74
CA LYS A 187 5.16 -15.95 5.80
C LYS A 187 3.86 -15.16 5.69
N GLU A 188 3.98 -13.87 5.48
CA GLU A 188 2.85 -12.95 5.35
C GLU A 188 2.97 -12.16 4.05
N TYR A 189 1.87 -11.67 3.54
CA TYR A 189 1.84 -10.68 2.47
C TYR A 189 0.78 -9.63 2.75
N LEU A 190 0.98 -8.43 2.24
CA LEU A 190 0.04 -7.33 2.35
C LEU A 190 -1.04 -7.46 1.27
N CYS A 191 -2.29 -7.65 1.69
CA CYS A 191 -3.44 -7.62 0.80
C CYS A 191 -4.18 -6.28 0.92
N THR A 192 -4.24 -5.55 -0.18
CA THR A 192 -5.03 -4.33 -0.30
C THR A 192 -6.39 -4.67 -0.87
N PHE A 193 -7.47 -4.26 -0.20
CA PHE A 193 -8.82 -4.60 -0.59
C PHE A 193 -9.78 -3.41 -0.53
N GLY A 194 -10.86 -3.53 -1.27
CA GLY A 194 -11.89 -2.50 -1.38
C GLY A 194 -11.97 -1.91 -2.78
N HIS A 195 -13.12 -1.36 -3.14
CA HIS A 195 -13.27 -0.70 -4.43
C HIS A 195 -12.40 0.55 -4.51
N GLY A 196 -11.47 0.54 -5.43
CA GLY A 196 -10.62 1.64 -5.85
C GLY A 196 -10.96 2.10 -7.27
N ASP A 197 -10.01 2.68 -7.99
CA ASP A 197 -10.15 3.13 -9.38
C ASP A 197 -11.43 3.97 -9.60
N GLY A 198 -11.51 5.08 -8.87
CA GLY A 198 -12.71 5.91 -8.79
C GLY A 198 -13.34 5.97 -7.40
N GLY A 199 -12.78 5.22 -6.46
CA GLY A 199 -13.17 5.19 -5.06
C GLY A 199 -14.36 4.26 -4.78
N GLY A 200 -14.71 4.17 -3.51
CA GLY A 200 -15.76 3.30 -2.99
C GLY A 200 -15.37 2.70 -1.65
N GLY A 201 -14.15 2.17 -1.57
CA GLY A 201 -13.66 1.45 -0.40
C GLY A 201 -14.30 0.07 -0.25
N PRO A 202 -14.18 -0.59 0.90
CA PRO A 202 -14.73 -1.91 1.12
C PRO A 202 -16.25 -1.91 1.24
N THR A 203 -16.84 -3.08 1.00
CA THR A 203 -18.26 -3.35 1.24
C THR A 203 -18.45 -4.11 2.55
N ARG A 204 -19.71 -4.16 3.04
CA ARG A 204 -20.08 -5.01 4.18
C ARG A 204 -19.70 -6.47 3.95
N ASP A 205 -19.95 -7.00 2.76
CA ASP A 205 -19.63 -8.39 2.42
C ASP A 205 -18.13 -8.68 2.54
N MET A 206 -17.27 -7.75 2.09
CA MET A 206 -15.82 -7.88 2.26
C MET A 206 -15.43 -7.92 3.75
N LEU A 207 -16.00 -7.06 4.57
CA LEU A 207 -15.72 -7.01 6.02
C LEU A 207 -16.23 -8.26 6.74
N GLU A 208 -17.42 -8.74 6.41
CA GLU A 208 -17.98 -10.00 6.94
C GLU A 208 -17.13 -11.21 6.57
N MET A 209 -16.71 -11.31 5.31
CA MET A 209 -15.80 -12.38 4.87
C MET A 209 -14.45 -12.27 5.56
N GLY A 210 -13.88 -11.08 5.64
CA GLY A 210 -12.64 -10.82 6.37
C GLY A 210 -12.73 -11.27 7.83
N HIS A 211 -13.81 -10.89 8.52
CA HIS A 211 -14.06 -11.30 9.90
C HIS A 211 -14.10 -12.84 10.05
N ARG A 212 -14.77 -13.53 9.15
CA ARG A 212 -14.82 -15.01 9.16
C ARG A 212 -13.44 -15.63 8.92
N MET A 213 -12.66 -15.08 7.99
CA MET A 213 -11.31 -15.57 7.67
C MET A 213 -10.29 -15.33 8.80
N THR A 214 -10.54 -14.42 9.74
CA THR A 214 -9.68 -14.29 10.93
C THR A 214 -9.69 -15.54 11.81
N LYS A 215 -10.73 -16.34 11.74
CA LYS A 215 -10.86 -17.61 12.47
C LYS A 215 -10.08 -18.76 11.81
N GLY A 216 -9.69 -18.57 10.55
CA GLY A 216 -9.02 -19.55 9.71
C GLY A 216 -9.99 -20.41 8.91
N ILE A 217 -9.64 -20.63 7.64
CA ILE A 217 -10.32 -21.54 6.72
C ILE A 217 -9.29 -22.60 6.29
N PRO A 218 -9.59 -23.91 6.38
CA PRO A 218 -8.65 -24.94 5.93
C PRO A 218 -8.19 -24.71 4.49
N GLY A 219 -6.87 -24.71 4.28
CA GLY A 219 -6.26 -24.50 2.96
C GLY A 219 -6.13 -23.03 2.53
N CYS A 220 -6.59 -22.08 3.32
CA CYS A 220 -6.49 -20.64 3.05
C CYS A 220 -5.60 -19.93 4.08
N PRO A 221 -4.82 -18.93 3.71
CA PRO A 221 -4.11 -18.10 4.67
C PRO A 221 -5.05 -17.45 5.69
N LYS A 222 -4.59 -17.36 6.94
CA LYS A 222 -5.33 -16.66 7.97
C LYS A 222 -5.22 -15.15 7.76
N VAL A 223 -6.34 -14.45 7.80
CA VAL A 223 -6.40 -13.00 7.61
C VAL A 223 -6.30 -12.27 8.95
N LYS A 224 -5.58 -11.16 8.96
CA LYS A 224 -5.50 -10.19 10.05
C LYS A 224 -5.73 -8.80 9.47
N GLN A 225 -6.63 -8.00 10.04
CA GLN A 225 -6.71 -6.59 9.69
C GLN A 225 -5.64 -5.80 10.45
N GLU A 226 -4.81 -5.07 9.71
CA GLU A 226 -3.63 -4.40 10.23
C GLU A 226 -3.38 -3.09 9.53
N PHE A 227 -2.56 -2.24 10.10
CA PHE A 227 -2.02 -1.08 9.40
C PHE A 227 -0.85 -1.48 8.49
N ALA A 228 -0.71 -0.77 7.38
CA ALA A 228 0.39 -1.03 6.45
C ALA A 228 1.76 -0.85 7.12
N ILE A 229 1.88 0.15 8.00
CA ILE A 229 3.14 0.38 8.73
C ILE A 229 3.51 -0.78 9.67
N ASP A 230 2.52 -1.41 10.31
CA ASP A 230 2.76 -2.56 11.19
C ASP A 230 3.28 -3.75 10.37
N PHE A 231 2.65 -4.02 9.20
CA PHE A 231 3.14 -5.04 8.27
C PHE A 231 4.60 -4.79 7.86
N TYR A 232 4.97 -3.55 7.51
CA TYR A 232 6.34 -3.25 7.12
C TYR A 232 7.34 -3.39 8.28
N HIS A 233 6.95 -3.06 9.49
CA HIS A 233 7.79 -3.26 10.67
C HIS A 233 8.04 -4.75 10.95
N ASP A 234 7.05 -5.60 10.75
CA ASP A 234 7.19 -7.04 10.94
C ASP A 234 8.00 -7.64 9.78
N LEU A 235 7.72 -7.24 8.53
CA LEU A 235 8.52 -7.62 7.37
C LEU A 235 10.00 -7.26 7.54
N GLU A 236 10.30 -6.03 7.98
CA GLU A 236 11.69 -5.60 8.20
C GLU A 236 12.40 -6.46 9.23
N LYS A 237 11.73 -6.84 10.33
CA LYS A 237 12.29 -7.73 11.35
C LYS A 237 12.61 -9.11 10.78
N GLU A 238 11.70 -9.69 9.98
CA GLU A 238 11.87 -11.01 9.39
C GLU A 238 13.02 -11.07 8.39
N VAL A 239 13.14 -10.04 7.53
CA VAL A 239 14.16 -10.02 6.47
C VAL A 239 15.50 -9.46 6.92
N LYS A 240 15.56 -8.88 8.11
CA LYS A 240 16.79 -8.24 8.64
C LYS A 240 17.98 -9.18 8.68
N GLY A 241 19.05 -8.80 7.98
CA GLY A 241 20.29 -9.59 7.91
C GLY A 241 20.20 -10.83 7.03
N SER A 242 19.08 -11.08 6.37
CA SER A 242 18.94 -12.19 5.44
C SER A 242 19.79 -11.96 4.19
N ARG A 243 20.70 -12.89 3.91
CA ARG A 243 21.50 -12.89 2.67
C ARG A 243 20.67 -13.29 1.43
N ARG A 244 19.48 -13.83 1.64
CA ARG A 244 18.58 -14.27 0.57
C ARG A 244 17.62 -13.18 0.11
N LEU A 245 17.52 -12.06 0.86
CA LEU A 245 16.70 -10.92 0.44
C LEU A 245 17.23 -10.37 -0.89
N PRO A 246 16.45 -10.47 -1.98
CA PRO A 246 16.90 -10.04 -3.29
C PRO A 246 17.07 -8.53 -3.35
N LYS A 247 17.85 -8.08 -4.34
CA LYS A 247 18.06 -6.65 -4.62
C LYS A 247 17.74 -6.37 -6.08
N TRP A 248 16.97 -5.30 -6.29
CA TRP A 248 16.75 -4.73 -7.61
C TRP A 248 17.46 -3.40 -7.70
N SER A 249 18.26 -3.18 -8.74
CA SER A 249 19.02 -1.94 -8.91
C SER A 249 18.58 -1.21 -10.17
N GLY A 250 18.28 0.07 -10.04
CA GLY A 250 17.85 0.91 -11.15
C GLY A 250 16.36 1.25 -11.08
N GLU A 251 15.79 1.63 -12.22
CA GLU A 251 14.37 1.97 -12.34
C GLU A 251 13.45 0.75 -12.24
N LEU A 252 12.21 1.00 -11.90
CA LEU A 252 11.12 0.03 -12.00
C LEU A 252 10.25 0.45 -13.18
N TYR A 253 10.52 -0.16 -14.33
CA TYR A 253 9.95 0.22 -15.60
C TYR A 253 8.59 -0.45 -15.83
N LEU A 254 7.63 0.32 -16.34
CA LEU A 254 6.39 -0.20 -16.90
C LEU A 254 6.47 -0.12 -18.43
N GLU A 255 6.22 -1.26 -19.11
CA GLU A 255 6.46 -1.39 -20.56
C GLU A 255 5.49 -0.57 -21.40
N PHE A 256 4.27 -0.40 -20.91
CA PHE A 256 3.25 0.36 -21.61
C PHE A 256 2.19 0.91 -20.64
N HIS A 257 1.76 2.09 -20.99
CA HIS A 257 0.51 2.79 -20.62
C HIS A 257 0.46 4.15 -21.26
#